data_89007e4e99be9491e8980d6b427d7a73
#
_entry.id   89007e4e99be9491e8980d6b427d7a73
#
_cell.length_a   1.000
_cell.length_b   1.000
_cell.length_c   1.000
_cell.angle_alpha   90.00
_cell.angle_beta   90.00
_cell.angle_gamma   90.00
#
_symmetry.space_group_name_H-M   'P 1'
#
loop_
_entity.id
_entity.type
_entity.pdbx_description
1 polymer ?
#
loop_
_entity_poly.entity_id
_entity_poly.type
_entity_poly.pdbx_seq_one_letter_code
_entity_poly.pdbx_strand_id
1 'polypeptide(L)'
;MFDIIIVGAGTAGLSAAIYGLRAGKSVLVLEETTYGGQIINTPEIENYPGIQKISGFEFATNLYKQAKDLGADVRIEKVLSIEKNGAYKKVVTKAQEYEGKTVILATGAKNRSLGLDKEKELVGKGVSYCATCDGMFYRGKVVAVNGGGNTAVEDAT
;
A
#
# COMPACT_ATOMS: atom_id res chain seq x y z
N MET A 1 -23.63 -0.93 -8.34
CA MET A 1 -22.70 -0.08 -9.12
C MET A 1 -22.12 0.98 -8.20
N PHE A 2 -20.80 1.21 -8.26
CA PHE A 2 -20.08 2.19 -7.44
C PHE A 2 -19.63 3.39 -8.28
N ASP A 3 -19.48 4.55 -7.66
CA ASP A 3 -18.83 5.68 -8.34
C ASP A 3 -17.34 5.43 -8.52
N ILE A 4 -16.70 4.86 -7.49
CA ILE A 4 -15.25 4.60 -7.48
C ILE A 4 -15.01 3.18 -6.97
N ILE A 5 -14.24 2.39 -7.72
CA ILE A 5 -13.66 1.13 -7.24
C ILE A 5 -12.15 1.34 -7.09
N ILE A 6 -11.61 1.00 -5.93
CA ILE A 6 -10.18 1.15 -5.61
C ILE A 6 -9.58 -0.24 -5.47
N VAL A 7 -8.49 -0.50 -6.18
CA VAL A 7 -7.76 -1.76 -6.11
C VAL A 7 -6.52 -1.57 -5.26
N GLY A 8 -6.54 -2.16 -4.08
CA GLY A 8 -5.51 -2.06 -3.05
C GLY A 8 -5.94 -1.19 -1.87
N ALA A 9 -5.83 -1.75 -0.65
CA ALA A 9 -6.13 -1.09 0.62
C ALA A 9 -4.86 -0.68 1.37
N GLY A 10 -3.80 -0.31 0.65
CA GLY A 10 -2.64 0.36 1.21
C GLY A 10 -2.92 1.83 1.53
N THR A 11 -1.91 2.56 1.95
CA THR A 11 -2.03 3.99 2.31
C THR A 11 -2.64 4.83 1.20
N ALA A 12 -2.23 4.60 -0.05
CA ALA A 12 -2.74 5.33 -1.21
C ALA A 12 -4.23 5.02 -1.45
N GLY A 13 -4.62 3.74 -1.43
CA GLY A 13 -6.00 3.34 -1.67
C GLY A 13 -6.95 3.80 -0.57
N LEU A 14 -6.55 3.67 0.69
CA LEU A 14 -7.36 4.15 1.82
C LEU A 14 -7.50 5.68 1.81
N SER A 15 -6.43 6.41 1.49
CA SER A 15 -6.50 7.87 1.32
C SER A 15 -7.45 8.26 0.19
N ALA A 16 -7.38 7.59 -0.95
CA ALA A 16 -8.30 7.83 -2.06
C ALA A 16 -9.77 7.53 -1.66
N ALA A 17 -9.99 6.47 -0.90
CA ALA A 17 -11.32 6.13 -0.37
C ALA A 17 -11.89 7.23 0.52
N ILE A 18 -11.08 7.73 1.47
CA ILE A 18 -11.46 8.82 2.37
C ILE A 18 -11.91 10.05 1.58
N TYR A 19 -11.12 10.47 0.59
CA TYR A 19 -11.47 11.66 -0.21
C TYR A 19 -12.65 11.42 -1.14
N GLY A 20 -12.78 10.23 -1.72
CA GLY A 20 -13.95 9.86 -2.53
C GLY A 20 -15.26 9.94 -1.73
N LEU A 21 -15.24 9.38 -0.51
CA LEU A 21 -16.39 9.40 0.41
C LEU A 21 -16.71 10.83 0.88
N ARG A 22 -15.71 11.62 1.22
CA ARG A 22 -15.89 13.05 1.57
C ARG A 22 -16.48 13.87 0.42
N ALA A 23 -16.24 13.46 -0.82
CA ALA A 23 -16.87 14.04 -2.01
C ALA A 23 -18.28 13.46 -2.31
N GLY A 24 -18.88 12.71 -1.39
CA GLY A 24 -20.21 12.12 -1.51
C GLY A 24 -20.31 10.99 -2.54
N LYS A 25 -19.20 10.32 -2.85
CA LYS A 25 -19.16 9.20 -3.80
C LYS A 25 -19.33 7.87 -3.08
N SER A 26 -19.95 6.90 -3.75
CA SER A 26 -19.95 5.51 -3.31
C SER A 26 -18.61 4.86 -3.67
N VAL A 27 -17.93 4.28 -2.67
CA VAL A 27 -16.57 3.75 -2.81
C VAL A 27 -16.51 2.29 -2.37
N LEU A 28 -15.99 1.44 -3.26
CA LEU A 28 -15.59 0.07 -2.98
C LEU A 28 -14.06 -0.03 -3.01
N VAL A 29 -13.49 -0.64 -1.98
CA VAL A 29 -12.05 -0.96 -1.92
C VAL A 29 -11.89 -2.47 -1.96
N LEU A 30 -11.11 -2.98 -2.91
CA LEU A 30 -10.79 -4.40 -3.06
C LEU A 30 -9.32 -4.62 -2.69
N GLU A 31 -9.07 -5.53 -1.74
CA GLU A 31 -7.73 -5.86 -1.25
C GLU A 31 -7.49 -7.37 -1.36
N GLU A 32 -6.29 -7.77 -1.77
CA GLU A 32 -5.97 -9.19 -1.96
C GLU A 32 -5.82 -9.96 -0.64
N THR A 33 -5.21 -9.34 0.38
CA THR A 33 -4.81 -10.03 1.63
C THR A 33 -5.29 -9.32 2.88
N THR A 34 -4.73 -8.15 3.18
CA THR A 34 -5.06 -7.34 4.36
C THR A 34 -4.83 -5.87 4.07
N TYR A 35 -5.53 -5.00 4.80
CA TYR A 35 -5.33 -3.56 4.68
C TYR A 35 -3.95 -3.11 5.16
N GLY A 36 -3.53 -1.92 4.71
CA GLY A 36 -2.32 -1.22 5.14
C GLY A 36 -1.17 -1.29 4.15
N GLY A 37 -1.05 -2.40 3.38
CA GLY A 37 0.05 -2.55 2.43
C GLY A 37 1.41 -2.69 3.13
N GLN A 38 2.48 -2.24 2.48
CA GLN A 38 3.85 -2.43 3.01
C GLN A 38 4.14 -1.64 4.30
N ILE A 39 3.44 -0.53 4.54
CA ILE A 39 3.70 0.32 5.70
C ILE A 39 3.49 -0.41 7.03
N ILE A 40 2.65 -1.44 7.08
CA ILE A 40 2.39 -2.20 8.31
C ILE A 40 3.64 -2.86 8.90
N ASN A 41 4.64 -3.11 8.05
CA ASN A 41 5.91 -3.73 8.45
C ASN A 41 6.93 -2.71 8.96
N THR A 42 6.64 -1.41 8.86
CA THR A 42 7.52 -0.33 9.34
C THR A 42 7.36 -0.20 10.86
N PRO A 43 8.40 -0.46 11.64
CA PRO A 43 8.31 -0.38 13.09
C PRO A 43 7.95 1.02 13.57
N GLU A 44 8.49 2.03 12.90
CA GLU A 44 8.37 3.42 13.31
C GLU A 44 8.41 4.36 12.11
N ILE A 45 7.46 5.30 12.07
CA ILE A 45 7.35 6.38 11.08
C ILE A 45 7.59 7.69 11.80
N GLU A 46 8.61 8.45 11.39
CA GLU A 46 8.99 9.76 11.94
C GLU A 46 8.97 10.88 10.90
N ASN A 47 8.74 10.52 9.63
CA ASN A 47 8.81 11.44 8.48
C ASN A 47 7.43 11.81 7.92
N TYR A 48 6.34 11.57 8.65
CA TYR A 48 5.02 11.97 8.22
C TYR A 48 4.62 13.30 8.87
N PRO A 49 4.43 14.38 8.08
CA PRO A 49 4.09 15.70 8.63
C PRO A 49 2.84 15.67 9.50
N GLY A 50 2.93 16.26 10.70
CA GLY A 50 1.83 16.31 11.65
C GLY A 50 1.74 15.11 12.60
N ILE A 51 2.53 14.07 12.39
CA ILE A 51 2.67 12.93 13.30
C ILE A 51 4.15 12.81 13.66
N GLN A 52 4.47 13.03 14.93
CA GLN A 52 5.86 13.02 15.37
C GLN A 52 6.47 11.61 15.35
N LYS A 53 5.66 10.61 15.76
CA LYS A 53 6.09 9.22 15.83
C LYS A 53 4.87 8.29 15.89
N ILE A 54 4.85 7.26 15.06
CA ILE A 54 3.77 6.27 15.02
C ILE A 54 4.30 4.98 14.39
N SER A 55 3.76 3.82 14.78
CA SER A 55 4.06 2.58 14.05
C SER A 55 3.31 2.53 12.73
N GLY A 56 3.87 1.84 11.72
CA GLY A 56 3.21 1.66 10.44
C GLY A 56 1.89 0.90 10.56
N PHE A 57 1.81 -0.05 11.50
CA PHE A 57 0.57 -0.77 11.78
C PHE A 57 -0.52 0.15 12.34
N GLU A 58 -0.19 1.00 13.30
CA GLU A 58 -1.13 1.97 13.88
C GLU A 58 -1.57 3.00 12.85
N PHE A 59 -0.63 3.53 12.06
CA PHE A 59 -0.92 4.46 10.97
C PHE A 59 -1.91 3.88 9.96
N ALA A 60 -1.66 2.66 9.47
CA ALA A 60 -2.54 1.97 8.54
C ALA A 60 -3.92 1.68 9.16
N THR A 61 -3.94 1.29 10.44
CA THR A 61 -5.18 1.02 11.17
C THR A 61 -6.03 2.28 11.31
N ASN A 62 -5.41 3.43 11.58
CA ASN A 62 -6.10 4.71 11.67
C ASN A 62 -6.71 5.12 10.31
N LEU A 63 -5.98 4.96 9.21
CA LEU A 63 -6.51 5.19 7.86
C LEU A 63 -7.67 4.26 7.54
N TYR A 64 -7.55 2.98 7.86
CA TYR A 64 -8.61 1.99 7.62
C TYR A 64 -9.88 2.33 8.40
N LYS A 65 -9.75 2.63 9.69
CA LYS A 65 -10.89 3.04 10.53
C LYS A 65 -11.55 4.29 9.98
N GLN A 66 -10.76 5.32 9.64
CA GLN A 66 -11.29 6.56 9.08
C GLN A 66 -12.06 6.32 7.77
N ALA A 67 -11.57 5.47 6.87
CA ALA A 67 -12.29 5.10 5.66
C ALA A 67 -13.60 4.36 5.97
N LYS A 68 -13.57 3.41 6.91
CA LYS A 68 -14.76 2.66 7.35
C LYS A 68 -15.81 3.55 8.00
N ASP A 69 -15.41 4.46 8.86
CA ASP A 69 -16.31 5.39 9.56
C ASP A 69 -17.01 6.34 8.58
N LEU A 70 -16.36 6.66 7.46
CA LEU A 70 -16.94 7.41 6.36
C LEU A 70 -17.84 6.57 5.42
N GLY A 71 -17.90 5.26 5.62
CA GLY A 71 -18.78 4.36 4.87
C GLY A 71 -18.10 3.61 3.71
N ALA A 72 -16.77 3.44 3.71
CA ALA A 72 -16.10 2.61 2.71
C ALA A 72 -16.57 1.15 2.77
N ASP A 73 -16.97 0.60 1.63
CA ASP A 73 -17.11 -0.86 1.46
C ASP A 73 -15.72 -1.44 1.16
N VAL A 74 -15.12 -2.09 2.15
CA VAL A 74 -13.79 -2.71 2.00
C VAL A 74 -13.95 -4.21 2.03
N ARG A 75 -13.51 -4.89 0.96
CA ARG A 75 -13.62 -6.34 0.79
C ARG A 75 -12.25 -6.96 0.54
N ILE A 76 -12.03 -8.10 1.18
CA ILE A 76 -10.81 -8.89 0.97
C ILE A 76 -11.05 -9.84 -0.20
N GLU A 77 -10.82 -9.32 -1.38
CA GLU A 77 -11.03 -10.02 -2.65
C GLU A 77 -9.93 -9.65 -3.64
N LYS A 78 -9.25 -10.65 -4.18
CA LYS A 78 -8.24 -10.44 -5.22
C LYS A 78 -8.89 -10.08 -6.54
N VAL A 79 -8.52 -8.93 -7.10
CA VAL A 79 -8.90 -8.54 -8.46
C VAL A 79 -8.12 -9.37 -9.47
N LEU A 80 -8.84 -9.95 -10.43
CA LEU A 80 -8.28 -10.79 -11.49
C LEU A 80 -8.16 -10.04 -12.81
N SER A 81 -9.17 -9.25 -13.16
CA SER A 81 -9.17 -8.42 -14.37
C SER A 81 -10.00 -7.15 -14.20
N ILE A 82 -9.70 -6.19 -15.05
CA ILE A 82 -10.45 -4.93 -15.17
C ILE A 82 -10.73 -4.74 -16.66
N GLU A 83 -11.99 -4.59 -17.00
CA GLU A 83 -12.46 -4.51 -18.38
C GLU A 83 -13.23 -3.20 -18.59
N LYS A 84 -13.12 -2.65 -19.79
CA LYS A 84 -13.95 -1.53 -20.21
C LYS A 84 -15.30 -2.07 -20.68
N ASN A 85 -16.37 -1.62 -20.04
CA ASN A 85 -17.74 -1.98 -20.39
C ASN A 85 -18.56 -0.72 -20.71
N GLY A 86 -18.44 -0.25 -21.94
CA GLY A 86 -19.07 1.02 -22.37
C GLY A 86 -18.55 2.21 -21.55
N ALA A 87 -19.45 2.90 -20.87
CA ALA A 87 -19.14 4.04 -20.00
C ALA A 87 -18.61 3.62 -18.62
N TYR A 88 -18.69 2.34 -18.27
CA TYR A 88 -18.32 1.78 -16.96
C TYR A 88 -17.07 0.92 -17.06
N LYS A 89 -16.56 0.54 -15.89
CA LYS A 89 -15.50 -0.44 -15.74
C LYS A 89 -16.06 -1.64 -14.98
N LYS A 90 -15.79 -2.83 -15.52
CA LYS A 90 -16.08 -4.09 -14.85
C LYS A 90 -14.81 -4.59 -14.16
N VAL A 91 -14.89 -4.82 -12.87
CA VAL A 91 -13.79 -5.36 -12.05
C VAL A 91 -14.19 -6.77 -11.63
N VAL A 92 -13.38 -7.76 -12.01
CA VAL A 92 -13.64 -9.17 -11.77
C VAL A 92 -12.77 -9.67 -10.64
N THR A 93 -13.40 -10.35 -9.67
CA THR A 93 -12.73 -11.08 -8.61
C THR A 93 -13.05 -12.57 -8.71
N LYS A 94 -12.51 -13.39 -7.80
CA LYS A 94 -12.92 -14.81 -7.73
C LYS A 94 -14.35 -14.99 -7.21
N ALA A 95 -14.85 -14.03 -6.41
CA ALA A 95 -16.14 -14.14 -5.77
C ALA A 95 -17.27 -13.62 -6.67
N GLN A 96 -17.04 -12.48 -7.34
CA GLN A 96 -18.07 -11.82 -8.14
C GLN A 96 -17.49 -10.72 -9.05
N GLU A 97 -18.38 -10.09 -9.81
CA GLU A 97 -18.07 -8.96 -10.68
C GLU A 97 -18.65 -7.69 -10.07
N TYR A 98 -17.93 -6.58 -10.23
CA TYR A 98 -18.33 -5.25 -9.78
C TYR A 98 -18.33 -4.28 -10.95
N GLU A 99 -19.29 -3.37 -10.96
CA GLU A 99 -19.32 -2.26 -11.90
C GLU A 99 -19.08 -0.93 -11.19
N GLY A 100 -18.17 -0.14 -11.75
CA GLY A 100 -17.83 1.19 -11.29
C GLY A 100 -17.70 2.19 -12.42
N LYS A 101 -18.01 3.46 -12.13
CA LYS A 101 -17.80 4.55 -13.10
C LYS A 101 -16.31 4.77 -13.34
N THR A 102 -15.52 4.71 -12.27
CA THR A 102 -14.07 4.88 -12.29
C THR A 102 -13.37 3.81 -11.49
N VAL A 103 -12.12 3.52 -11.83
CA VAL A 103 -11.23 2.62 -11.09
C VAL A 103 -9.95 3.36 -10.75
N ILE A 104 -9.52 3.25 -9.49
CA ILE A 104 -8.22 3.73 -9.02
C ILE A 104 -7.33 2.51 -8.75
N LEU A 105 -6.18 2.46 -9.39
CA LEU A 105 -5.18 1.43 -9.17
C LEU A 105 -4.22 1.91 -8.08
N ALA A 106 -4.29 1.30 -6.90
CA ALA A 106 -3.45 1.58 -5.74
C ALA A 106 -2.73 0.31 -5.27
N THR A 107 -2.26 -0.49 -6.22
CA THR A 107 -1.74 -1.85 -6.01
C THR A 107 -0.37 -1.90 -5.33
N GLY A 108 0.25 -0.74 -5.13
CA GLY A 108 1.57 -0.64 -4.52
C GLY A 108 2.68 -1.26 -5.36
N ALA A 109 3.80 -1.52 -4.71
CA ALA A 109 4.95 -2.19 -5.31
C ALA A 109 5.42 -3.32 -4.40
N LYS A 110 6.08 -4.31 -4.98
CA LYS A 110 6.79 -5.37 -4.25
C LYS A 110 8.26 -5.29 -4.62
N ASN A 111 9.11 -5.22 -3.63
CA ASN A 111 10.55 -5.29 -3.84
C ASN A 111 10.91 -6.67 -4.41
N ARG A 112 11.88 -6.68 -5.31
CA ARG A 112 12.45 -7.93 -5.80
C ARG A 112 13.43 -8.46 -4.76
N SER A 113 13.19 -9.68 -4.28
CA SER A 113 14.13 -10.33 -3.36
C SER A 113 15.44 -10.66 -4.08
N LEU A 114 16.54 -10.69 -3.34
CA LEU A 114 17.86 -11.13 -3.83
C LEU A 114 17.89 -12.65 -4.01
N GLY A 115 16.98 -13.37 -3.37
CA GLY A 115 16.95 -14.83 -3.34
C GLY A 115 17.99 -15.43 -2.38
N LEU A 116 18.44 -14.64 -1.41
CA LEU A 116 19.38 -15.11 -0.39
C LEU A 116 18.68 -15.98 0.66
N ASP A 117 19.44 -16.92 1.19
CA ASP A 117 18.95 -17.73 2.31
C ASP A 117 18.66 -16.82 3.52
N LYS A 118 17.53 -17.05 4.18
CA LYS A 118 17.02 -16.25 5.33
C LYS A 118 16.76 -14.77 5.05
N GLU A 119 16.78 -14.31 3.80
CA GLU A 119 16.56 -12.92 3.46
C GLU A 119 15.30 -12.34 4.13
N LYS A 120 14.17 -13.09 4.10
CA LYS A 120 12.91 -12.66 4.70
C LYS A 120 12.99 -12.51 6.23
N GLU A 121 13.76 -13.33 6.89
CA GLU A 121 13.96 -13.30 8.34
C GLU A 121 14.84 -12.12 8.76
N LEU A 122 15.71 -11.66 7.85
CA LEU A 122 16.67 -10.59 8.07
C LEU A 122 16.12 -9.20 7.69
N VAL A 123 14.93 -9.11 7.11
CA VAL A 123 14.32 -7.80 6.83
C VAL A 123 14.13 -7.04 8.14
N GLY A 124 14.67 -5.80 8.19
CA GLY A 124 14.74 -4.97 9.39
C GLY A 124 15.83 -5.39 10.41
N LYS A 125 16.61 -6.47 10.13
CA LYS A 125 17.67 -6.98 11.01
C LYS A 125 19.04 -7.11 10.31
N GLY A 126 19.15 -6.59 9.11
CA GLY A 126 20.36 -6.67 8.30
C GLY A 126 20.09 -6.56 6.80
N VAL A 127 18.84 -6.77 6.38
CA VAL A 127 18.37 -6.53 5.02
C VAL A 127 17.33 -5.41 5.07
N SER A 128 17.51 -4.41 4.21
CA SER A 128 16.52 -3.33 4.01
C SER A 128 16.26 -3.15 2.51
N TYR A 129 15.08 -2.73 2.18
CA TYR A 129 14.66 -2.35 0.83
C TYR A 129 14.33 -0.85 0.72
N CYS A 130 14.63 -0.07 1.76
CA CYS A 130 14.33 1.35 1.81
C CYS A 130 15.32 2.06 2.73
N ALA A 131 16.33 2.73 2.16
CA ALA A 131 17.31 3.47 2.95
C ALA A 131 16.67 4.63 3.71
N THR A 132 15.72 5.33 3.11
CA THR A 132 14.99 6.43 3.76
C THR A 132 14.18 5.96 4.98
N CYS A 133 13.72 4.69 4.97
CA CYS A 133 12.95 4.13 6.08
C CYS A 133 13.86 3.62 7.20
N ASP A 134 14.90 2.87 6.83
CA ASP A 134 15.69 2.04 7.75
C ASP A 134 17.15 2.50 7.90
N GLY A 135 17.61 3.45 7.07
CA GLY A 135 19.02 3.85 7.00
C GLY A 135 19.61 4.28 8.34
N MET A 136 18.81 4.92 9.18
CA MET A 136 19.23 5.35 10.52
C MET A 136 19.70 4.19 11.40
N PHE A 137 19.13 2.98 11.25
CA PHE A 137 19.54 1.79 12.01
C PHE A 137 20.91 1.25 11.62
N TYR A 138 21.43 1.68 10.45
CA TYR A 138 22.72 1.26 9.92
C TYR A 138 23.80 2.34 10.02
N ARG A 139 23.51 3.45 10.69
CA ARG A 139 24.45 4.56 10.87
C ARG A 139 25.76 4.08 11.50
N GLY A 140 26.88 4.39 10.86
CA GLY A 140 28.21 3.98 11.29
C GLY A 140 28.57 2.51 11.01
N LYS A 141 27.70 1.80 10.29
CA LYS A 141 27.97 0.41 9.86
C LYS A 141 28.42 0.38 8.39
N VAL A 142 29.15 -0.66 8.03
CA VAL A 142 29.45 -0.95 6.62
C VAL A 142 28.24 -1.66 6.03
N VAL A 143 27.69 -1.09 4.96
CA VAL A 143 26.54 -1.63 4.23
C VAL A 143 26.92 -1.91 2.78
N ALA A 144 26.25 -2.87 2.17
CA ALA A 144 26.33 -3.14 0.74
C ALA A 144 24.98 -2.79 0.10
N VAL A 145 25.02 -2.01 -0.97
CA VAL A 145 23.83 -1.70 -1.78
C VAL A 145 23.86 -2.59 -3.02
N ASN A 146 22.79 -3.36 -3.21
CA ASN A 146 22.64 -4.22 -4.38
C ASN A 146 21.59 -3.67 -5.33
N GLY A 147 22.03 -3.24 -6.48
CA GLY A 147 21.21 -2.69 -7.55
C GLY A 147 21.98 -1.77 -8.48
N GLY A 148 21.43 -1.47 -9.64
CA GLY A 148 22.04 -0.59 -10.65
C GLY A 148 21.05 0.46 -11.18
N GLY A 149 19.88 0.60 -10.58
CA GLY A 149 18.89 1.62 -10.92
C GLY A 149 19.03 2.87 -10.05
N ASN A 150 18.24 3.90 -10.35
CA ASN A 150 18.27 5.18 -9.63
C ASN A 150 18.10 5.01 -8.12
N THR A 151 17.16 4.19 -7.67
CA THR A 151 16.94 3.92 -6.25
C THR A 151 18.21 3.40 -5.55
N ALA A 152 18.98 2.49 -6.18
CA ALA A 152 20.19 1.97 -5.57
C ALA A 152 21.28 3.04 -5.44
N VAL A 153 21.36 3.96 -6.40
CA VAL A 153 22.30 5.08 -6.35
C VAL A 153 21.89 6.09 -5.27
N GLU A 154 20.60 6.41 -5.21
CA GLU A 154 20.05 7.31 -4.21
C GLU A 154 20.17 6.74 -2.80
N ASP A 155 19.90 5.45 -2.61
CA ASP A 155 20.02 4.77 -1.32
C ASP A 155 21.48 4.62 -0.85
N ALA A 156 22.47 4.74 -1.74
CA ALA A 156 23.89 4.63 -1.42
C ALA A 156 24.55 5.96 -0.99
N THR A 157 23.86 7.07 -1.15
CA THR A 157 24.35 8.43 -0.84
C THR A 157 23.76 8.98 0.46
#